data_24a3aa49a471c40ad1479f0fbdf160a2
#
_entry.id   24a3aa49a471c40ad1479f0fbdf160a2
#
_cell.length_a   1.000
_cell.length_b   1.000
_cell.length_c   1.000
_cell.angle_alpha   90.00
_cell.angle_beta   90.00
_cell.angle_gamma   90.00
#
_symmetry.space_group_name_H-M   'P 1'
#
loop_
_entity.id
_entity.type
_entity.pdbx_description
1 polymer ?
#
loop_
_entity_poly.entity_id
_entity_poly.type
_entity_poly.pdbx_seq_one_letter_code
_entity_poly.pdbx_strand_id
1 'polypeptide(L)'
;MKRLLIFFTLILSNFSINAEEVKLNCSPKLTDCNNCGEYGLIFPLEEFSNNSSGLDVEADESQIIDGNYILSGNVTVASDKLFLSGDSVEVSSDDDTLMASGKVKFQDDVYLISGDSLSAIQENDEIIASATNAYYQDYSVGHGGANGYTEFIKKTPSKILLTNSTYSLCPINESDWVIESSQINLDTESNRGEANNAILKFYGVPIFYAPRYSWVLSGRGSGFLSPDYSSYKETGNPDTETSLRVPYYFNLAPDRDLLTALTFMSSRGLIYEGKYRQLLPQLNDSNNSKIEIETKYLPEDKITNLKRWLVDFSEDMDLSDKVNLSARFYRVSDSKFFEEIDRQNTDVKSLKSFVKYSYKDTEDNLALHVLTENEQIVNAGTPDYTRSLEGSASKLLNTNSKMPIQLSIVSTRFNHDTSSKESGTRTHGNMVIHRKLNIEYPKITPRASVAITNYSLKNSPNINRTIFGTG
;
A
#
# COMPACT_ATOMS: atom_id res chain seq x y z
N MET A 1 -26.63 20.96 7.95
CA MET A 1 -25.46 20.58 8.74
C MET A 1 -25.75 20.28 10.21
N LYS A 2 -26.48 21.08 10.97
CA LYS A 2 -26.81 20.76 12.39
C LYS A 2 -27.63 19.48 12.62
N ARG A 3 -28.45 19.01 11.68
CA ARG A 3 -29.26 17.78 11.84
C ARG A 3 -28.46 16.48 11.56
N LEU A 4 -27.38 16.54 10.82
CA LEU A 4 -26.51 15.39 10.55
C LEU A 4 -25.57 15.11 11.73
N LEU A 5 -25.12 16.15 12.41
CA LEU A 5 -24.26 16.02 13.63
C LEU A 5 -25.05 15.42 14.82
N ILE A 6 -26.33 15.68 14.94
CA ILE A 6 -27.19 15.15 16.02
C ILE A 6 -27.44 13.64 15.84
N PHE A 7 -27.48 13.15 14.61
CA PHE A 7 -27.64 11.72 14.33
C PHE A 7 -26.38 10.92 14.68
N PHE A 8 -25.20 11.50 14.48
CA PHE A 8 -23.91 10.86 14.80
C PHE A 8 -23.63 10.83 16.32
N THR A 9 -24.06 11.87 17.06
CA THR A 9 -23.89 11.92 18.53
C THR A 9 -24.86 11.02 19.29
N LEU A 10 -26.04 10.71 18.73
CA LEU A 10 -27.03 9.82 19.36
C LEU A 10 -26.68 8.32 19.20
N ILE A 11 -25.88 7.94 18.22
CA ILE A 11 -25.44 6.56 18.02
C ILE A 11 -24.27 6.21 18.96
N LEU A 12 -23.47 7.18 19.38
CA LEU A 12 -22.28 6.95 20.23
C LEU A 12 -22.58 6.94 21.74
N SER A 13 -23.78 7.32 22.19
CA SER A 13 -24.07 7.50 23.62
C SER A 13 -24.61 6.26 24.37
N ASN A 14 -24.84 5.12 23.72
CA ASN A 14 -25.46 3.94 24.35
C ASN A 14 -24.70 2.60 24.18
N PHE A 15 -23.42 2.61 23.88
CA PHE A 15 -22.65 1.36 23.84
C PHE A 15 -21.56 1.35 24.92
N SER A 16 -21.89 0.74 26.06
CA SER A 16 -20.88 0.19 26.98
C SER A 16 -20.33 -1.08 26.33
N ILE A 17 -19.23 -1.00 25.63
CA ILE A 17 -18.52 -2.15 25.10
C ILE A 17 -17.76 -2.80 26.27
N ASN A 18 -18.25 -3.91 26.78
CA ASN A 18 -17.40 -4.85 27.49
C ASN A 18 -16.45 -5.46 26.44
N ALA A 19 -15.24 -4.97 26.40
CA ALA A 19 -14.17 -5.57 25.60
C ALA A 19 -13.79 -6.90 26.29
N GLU A 20 -14.39 -8.00 25.87
CA GLU A 20 -13.78 -9.32 26.04
C GLU A 20 -12.51 -9.36 25.20
N GLU A 21 -11.39 -9.73 25.82
CA GLU A 21 -10.11 -9.92 25.10
C GLU A 21 -10.29 -10.97 24.01
N VAL A 22 -10.45 -10.52 22.77
CA VAL A 22 -10.43 -11.39 21.60
C VAL A 22 -8.99 -11.84 21.37
N LYS A 23 -8.67 -13.07 21.79
CA LYS A 23 -7.41 -13.72 21.44
C LYS A 23 -7.38 -13.97 19.94
N LEU A 24 -6.59 -13.18 19.23
CA LEU A 24 -6.21 -13.42 17.82
C LEU A 24 -5.40 -14.71 17.72
N ASN A 25 -6.03 -15.80 17.29
CA ASN A 25 -5.34 -17.06 17.01
C ASN A 25 -4.83 -17.04 15.57
N CYS A 26 -3.69 -16.37 15.35
CA CYS A 26 -2.92 -16.54 14.13
C CYS A 26 -2.13 -17.85 14.17
N SER A 27 -2.24 -18.67 13.14
CA SER A 27 -1.39 -19.85 12.99
C SER A 27 0.09 -19.43 12.87
N PRO A 28 1.04 -20.02 13.62
CA PRO A 28 2.45 -19.63 13.57
C PRO A 28 3.17 -19.96 12.27
N LYS A 29 2.47 -20.47 11.24
CA LYS A 29 3.02 -20.81 9.92
C LYS A 29 2.75 -19.77 8.82
N LEU A 30 1.97 -18.71 9.10
CA LEU A 30 1.74 -17.63 8.12
C LEU A 30 2.53 -16.39 8.53
N THR A 31 3.48 -16.01 7.69
CA THR A 31 4.31 -14.80 7.85
C THR A 31 3.53 -13.49 7.62
N ASP A 32 2.30 -13.56 7.09
CA ASP A 32 1.40 -12.43 6.89
C ASP A 32 0.04 -12.74 7.54
N CYS A 33 -0.04 -12.59 8.87
CA CYS A 33 -1.34 -12.45 9.52
C CYS A 33 -1.95 -11.10 9.13
N ASN A 34 -2.64 -11.04 8.01
CA ASN A 34 -3.72 -10.07 7.85
C ASN A 34 -4.74 -10.40 8.95
N ASN A 35 -5.26 -9.43 9.67
CA ASN A 35 -6.11 -9.51 10.87
C ASN A 35 -7.34 -10.44 10.79
N CYS A 36 -7.30 -11.48 10.01
CA CYS A 36 -8.36 -12.46 9.78
C CYS A 36 -7.79 -13.84 10.09
N GLY A 37 -8.45 -14.62 10.92
CA GLY A 37 -8.04 -15.95 11.37
C GLY A 37 -7.72 -16.97 10.26
N GLU A 38 -7.59 -18.25 10.60
CA GLU A 38 -7.25 -19.31 9.65
C GLU A 38 -8.36 -19.46 8.58
N TYR A 39 -7.99 -19.29 7.29
CA TYR A 39 -8.92 -19.29 6.18
C TYR A 39 -9.40 -20.70 5.86
N GLY A 40 -10.66 -20.99 6.16
CA GLY A 40 -11.31 -22.27 5.83
C GLY A 40 -12.15 -22.20 4.56
N LEU A 41 -12.32 -23.33 3.87
CA LEU A 41 -13.26 -23.45 2.77
C LEU A 41 -14.69 -23.66 3.32
N ILE A 42 -15.70 -23.12 2.63
CA ILE A 42 -17.12 -23.34 3.00
C ILE A 42 -17.54 -24.79 2.92
N PHE A 43 -16.88 -25.58 2.04
CA PHE A 43 -16.90 -27.04 2.02
C PHE A 43 -15.59 -27.55 1.39
N PRO A 44 -15.18 -28.82 1.63
CA PRO A 44 -14.00 -29.41 1.01
C PRO A 44 -14.09 -29.38 -0.52
N LEU A 45 -12.93 -29.18 -1.19
CA LEU A 45 -12.87 -29.26 -2.65
C LEU A 45 -13.18 -30.69 -3.12
N GLU A 46 -14.03 -30.78 -4.10
CA GLU A 46 -14.38 -32.02 -4.81
C GLU A 46 -13.57 -32.16 -6.09
N GLU A 47 -13.34 -33.40 -6.51
CA GLU A 47 -12.60 -33.67 -7.74
C GLU A 47 -13.51 -33.46 -8.96
N PHE A 48 -12.99 -32.78 -9.98
CA PHE A 48 -13.66 -32.67 -11.27
C PHE A 48 -13.58 -33.99 -12.05
N SER A 49 -14.54 -34.22 -12.92
CA SER A 49 -14.52 -35.41 -13.79
C SER A 49 -13.34 -35.39 -14.77
N ASN A 50 -12.69 -36.52 -14.95
CA ASN A 50 -11.66 -36.69 -15.98
C ASN A 50 -12.27 -36.87 -17.40
N ASN A 51 -13.59 -36.87 -17.53
CA ASN A 51 -14.31 -37.07 -18.78
C ASN A 51 -14.53 -35.72 -19.49
N SER A 52 -13.69 -35.40 -20.46
CA SER A 52 -13.73 -34.10 -21.17
C SER A 52 -14.94 -33.91 -22.11
N SER A 53 -15.83 -34.88 -22.22
CA SER A 53 -16.95 -34.83 -23.18
C SER A 53 -18.30 -35.27 -22.59
N GLY A 54 -18.40 -35.42 -21.27
CA GLY A 54 -19.64 -35.87 -20.63
C GLY A 54 -19.81 -35.39 -19.22
N LEU A 55 -21.00 -35.61 -18.67
CA LEU A 55 -21.32 -35.42 -17.26
C LEU A 55 -21.26 -36.78 -16.57
N ASP A 56 -20.53 -36.88 -15.49
CA ASP A 56 -20.59 -37.98 -14.55
C ASP A 56 -21.70 -37.68 -13.54
N VAL A 57 -22.71 -38.58 -13.48
CA VAL A 57 -23.90 -38.35 -12.65
C VAL A 57 -24.10 -39.56 -11.74
N GLU A 58 -24.21 -39.30 -10.44
CA GLU A 58 -24.56 -40.29 -9.42
C GLU A 58 -25.82 -39.84 -8.68
N ALA A 59 -26.76 -40.76 -8.42
CA ALA A 59 -27.98 -40.52 -7.65
C ALA A 59 -28.53 -41.83 -7.10
N ASP A 60 -29.25 -41.78 -5.96
CA ASP A 60 -29.90 -42.98 -5.42
C ASP A 60 -31.08 -43.41 -6.28
N GLU A 61 -31.82 -42.46 -6.87
CA GLU A 61 -32.97 -42.72 -7.75
C GLU A 61 -32.95 -41.79 -8.97
N SER A 62 -33.40 -42.30 -10.09
CA SER A 62 -33.58 -41.53 -11.34
C SER A 62 -34.92 -41.82 -11.98
N GLN A 63 -35.59 -40.78 -12.46
CA GLN A 63 -36.88 -40.82 -13.17
C GLN A 63 -36.85 -39.93 -14.39
N ILE A 64 -37.64 -40.28 -15.42
CA ILE A 64 -37.86 -39.41 -16.56
C ILE A 64 -39.33 -39.03 -16.58
N ILE A 65 -39.63 -37.74 -16.45
CA ILE A 65 -40.97 -37.17 -16.44
C ILE A 65 -41.02 -36.07 -17.49
N ASP A 66 -41.91 -36.21 -18.48
CA ASP A 66 -42.12 -35.21 -19.56
C ASP A 66 -40.84 -34.79 -20.29
N GLY A 67 -39.89 -35.73 -20.45
CA GLY A 67 -38.60 -35.50 -21.10
C GLY A 67 -37.49 -34.97 -20.18
N ASN A 68 -37.82 -34.59 -18.95
CA ASN A 68 -36.83 -34.13 -17.95
C ASN A 68 -36.30 -35.31 -17.14
N TYR A 69 -35.00 -35.27 -16.83
CA TYR A 69 -34.37 -36.21 -15.89
C TYR A 69 -34.49 -35.67 -14.48
N ILE A 70 -35.16 -36.40 -13.59
CA ILE A 70 -35.27 -36.08 -12.19
C ILE A 70 -34.43 -37.08 -11.42
N LEU A 71 -33.41 -36.58 -10.74
CA LEU A 71 -32.48 -37.32 -9.92
C LEU A 71 -32.75 -37.00 -8.44
N SER A 72 -32.78 -38.01 -7.58
CA SER A 72 -33.01 -37.78 -6.15
C SER A 72 -32.16 -38.67 -5.27
N GLY A 73 -31.83 -38.17 -4.07
CA GLY A 73 -30.99 -38.81 -3.08
C GLY A 73 -29.50 -38.71 -3.40
N ASN A 74 -28.77 -37.95 -2.60
CA ASN A 74 -27.30 -37.78 -2.70
C ASN A 74 -26.80 -37.52 -4.12
N VAL A 75 -27.48 -36.65 -4.85
CA VAL A 75 -27.16 -36.42 -6.28
C VAL A 75 -25.83 -35.68 -6.39
N THR A 76 -24.94 -36.18 -7.26
CA THR A 76 -23.74 -35.51 -7.71
C THR A 76 -23.68 -35.44 -9.21
N VAL A 77 -23.26 -34.29 -9.74
CA VAL A 77 -23.04 -34.06 -11.18
C VAL A 77 -21.67 -33.42 -11.34
N ALA A 78 -20.77 -34.06 -12.05
CA ALA A 78 -19.42 -33.57 -12.27
C ALA A 78 -19.07 -33.51 -13.75
N SER A 79 -18.36 -32.48 -14.16
CA SER A 79 -17.72 -32.36 -15.47
C SER A 79 -16.24 -32.01 -15.29
N ASP A 80 -15.55 -31.79 -16.40
CA ASP A 80 -14.16 -31.28 -16.36
C ASP A 80 -14.00 -29.86 -15.81
N LYS A 81 -15.11 -29.11 -15.62
CA LYS A 81 -15.11 -27.69 -15.21
C LYS A 81 -15.97 -27.35 -14.01
N LEU A 82 -16.85 -28.27 -13.61
CA LEU A 82 -17.75 -28.00 -12.49
C LEU A 82 -18.08 -29.27 -11.69
N PHE A 83 -18.41 -29.08 -10.44
CA PHE A 83 -19.03 -30.06 -9.56
C PHE A 83 -20.30 -29.46 -8.97
N LEU A 84 -21.37 -30.23 -8.92
CA LEU A 84 -22.63 -29.87 -8.28
C LEU A 84 -23.15 -31.05 -7.45
N SER A 85 -23.64 -30.81 -6.25
CA SER A 85 -24.38 -31.79 -5.47
C SER A 85 -25.61 -31.19 -4.83
N GLY A 86 -26.61 -32.04 -4.56
CA GLY A 86 -27.87 -31.67 -3.90
C GLY A 86 -28.72 -32.86 -3.52
N ASP A 87 -29.81 -32.64 -2.79
CA ASP A 87 -30.75 -33.70 -2.45
C ASP A 87 -31.60 -34.11 -3.67
N SER A 88 -31.83 -33.20 -4.61
CA SER A 88 -32.54 -33.47 -5.88
C SER A 88 -31.96 -32.54 -6.97
N VAL A 89 -31.83 -33.11 -8.19
CA VAL A 89 -31.42 -32.41 -9.41
C VAL A 89 -32.37 -32.74 -10.54
N GLU A 90 -32.92 -31.73 -11.19
CA GLU A 90 -33.72 -31.80 -12.40
C GLU A 90 -32.90 -31.28 -13.58
N VAL A 91 -32.81 -32.05 -14.63
CA VAL A 91 -32.16 -31.67 -15.90
C VAL A 91 -33.20 -31.63 -17.00
N SER A 92 -33.49 -30.44 -17.52
CA SER A 92 -34.36 -30.28 -18.68
C SER A 92 -33.58 -30.49 -19.96
N SER A 93 -34.07 -31.37 -20.81
CA SER A 93 -33.47 -31.66 -22.13
C SER A 93 -33.85 -30.62 -23.20
N ASP A 94 -34.95 -29.87 -22.97
CA ASP A 94 -35.45 -28.91 -23.94
C ASP A 94 -34.80 -27.50 -23.80
N ASP A 95 -34.37 -27.14 -22.58
CA ASP A 95 -33.90 -25.79 -22.26
C ASP A 95 -32.45 -25.75 -21.81
N ASP A 96 -31.70 -26.83 -21.87
CA ASP A 96 -30.32 -26.97 -21.35
C ASP A 96 -30.18 -26.43 -19.91
N THR A 97 -31.24 -26.66 -19.10
CA THR A 97 -31.34 -26.13 -17.74
C THR A 97 -31.12 -27.24 -16.71
N LEU A 98 -30.37 -26.95 -15.69
CA LEU A 98 -30.17 -27.80 -14.52
C LEU A 98 -30.66 -27.06 -13.29
N MET A 99 -31.55 -27.69 -12.48
CA MET A 99 -32.04 -27.18 -11.23
C MET A 99 -31.69 -28.14 -10.09
N ALA A 100 -30.96 -27.67 -9.09
CA ALA A 100 -30.61 -28.42 -7.89
C ALA A 100 -31.31 -27.82 -6.67
N SER A 101 -31.75 -28.68 -5.76
CA SER A 101 -32.37 -28.26 -4.50
C SER A 101 -31.94 -29.16 -3.32
N GLY A 102 -31.95 -28.57 -2.12
CA GLY A 102 -31.60 -29.24 -0.88
C GLY A 102 -30.09 -29.39 -0.68
N LYS A 103 -29.52 -28.62 0.24
CA LYS A 103 -28.08 -28.64 0.61
C LYS A 103 -27.16 -28.58 -0.60
N VAL A 104 -27.49 -27.69 -1.53
CA VAL A 104 -26.76 -27.57 -2.78
C VAL A 104 -25.32 -27.09 -2.55
N LYS A 105 -24.37 -27.76 -3.21
CA LYS A 105 -22.98 -27.33 -3.32
C LYS A 105 -22.61 -27.22 -4.80
N PHE A 106 -21.98 -26.13 -5.16
CA PHE A 106 -21.47 -25.89 -6.51
C PHE A 106 -20.01 -25.44 -6.41
N GLN A 107 -19.18 -26.01 -7.28
CA GLN A 107 -17.77 -25.67 -7.41
C GLN A 107 -17.44 -25.52 -8.88
N ASP A 108 -16.76 -24.44 -9.24
CA ASP A 108 -16.04 -24.29 -10.50
C ASP A 108 -14.56 -23.97 -10.22
N ASP A 109 -13.77 -23.59 -11.20
CA ASP A 109 -12.33 -23.29 -11.06
C ASP A 109 -12.03 -22.12 -10.12
N VAL A 110 -13.03 -21.30 -9.78
CA VAL A 110 -12.85 -20.03 -9.04
C VAL A 110 -13.69 -20.01 -7.76
N TYR A 111 -14.94 -20.48 -7.82
CA TYR A 111 -15.94 -20.26 -6.77
C TYR A 111 -16.47 -21.55 -6.15
N LEU A 112 -16.69 -21.47 -4.85
CA LEU A 112 -17.53 -22.39 -4.08
C LEU A 112 -18.84 -21.65 -3.76
N ILE A 113 -19.99 -22.31 -3.98
CA ILE A 113 -21.33 -21.80 -3.62
C ILE A 113 -22.06 -22.91 -2.87
N SER A 114 -22.63 -22.60 -1.70
CA SER A 114 -23.47 -23.51 -0.93
C SER A 114 -24.76 -22.83 -0.56
N GLY A 115 -25.91 -23.38 -0.93
CA GLY A 115 -27.21 -22.74 -0.73
C GLY A 115 -28.39 -23.72 -0.73
N ASP A 116 -29.61 -23.16 -0.69
CA ASP A 116 -30.83 -23.95 -0.67
C ASP A 116 -31.22 -24.48 -2.05
N SER A 117 -30.98 -23.67 -3.09
CA SER A 117 -31.26 -24.04 -4.48
C SER A 117 -30.23 -23.42 -5.43
N LEU A 118 -30.00 -24.08 -6.56
CA LEU A 118 -29.19 -23.58 -7.64
C LEU A 118 -29.85 -23.92 -8.97
N SER A 119 -29.80 -22.95 -9.89
CA SER A 119 -30.16 -23.15 -11.29
C SER A 119 -28.95 -22.82 -12.15
N ALA A 120 -28.61 -23.69 -13.08
CA ALA A 120 -27.57 -23.47 -14.08
C ALA A 120 -28.17 -23.64 -15.48
N ILE A 121 -27.84 -22.74 -16.38
CA ILE A 121 -28.26 -22.75 -17.79
C ILE A 121 -26.98 -22.66 -18.62
N GLN A 122 -26.86 -23.52 -19.63
CA GLN A 122 -25.80 -23.41 -20.61
C GLN A 122 -26.30 -22.59 -21.82
N GLU A 123 -25.70 -21.42 -22.03
CA GLU A 123 -26.05 -20.53 -23.14
C GLU A 123 -24.76 -20.18 -23.91
N ASN A 124 -24.69 -20.48 -25.23
CA ASN A 124 -23.51 -20.18 -26.08
C ASN A 124 -22.17 -20.68 -25.53
N ASP A 125 -22.11 -21.91 -25.03
CA ASP A 125 -20.97 -22.53 -24.35
C ASP A 125 -20.56 -21.87 -23.02
N GLU A 126 -21.37 -20.98 -22.52
CA GLU A 126 -21.18 -20.30 -21.22
C GLU A 126 -22.18 -20.81 -20.18
N ILE A 127 -21.74 -20.97 -18.95
CA ILE A 127 -22.59 -21.38 -17.84
C ILE A 127 -23.04 -20.12 -17.07
N ILE A 128 -24.35 -19.95 -17.01
CA ILE A 128 -25.00 -18.95 -16.16
C ILE A 128 -25.60 -19.69 -14.97
N ALA A 129 -25.07 -19.43 -13.77
CA ALA A 129 -25.55 -20.03 -12.53
C ALA A 129 -26.27 -19.00 -11.65
N SER A 130 -27.33 -19.43 -10.97
CA SER A 130 -27.98 -18.64 -9.94
C SER A 130 -28.31 -19.51 -8.73
N ALA A 131 -28.19 -18.95 -7.53
CA ALA A 131 -28.54 -19.64 -6.30
C ALA A 131 -29.27 -18.73 -5.33
N THR A 132 -30.01 -19.34 -4.39
CA THR A 132 -30.75 -18.62 -3.34
C THR A 132 -30.25 -19.03 -1.97
N ASN A 133 -30.29 -18.06 -1.03
CA ASN A 133 -29.86 -18.22 0.35
C ASN A 133 -28.48 -18.91 0.43
N ALA A 134 -27.51 -18.33 -0.27
CA ALA A 134 -26.23 -19.00 -0.52
C ALA A 134 -25.06 -18.32 0.18
N TYR A 135 -24.13 -19.12 0.68
CA TYR A 135 -22.76 -18.73 0.94
C TYR A 135 -21.94 -18.88 -0.33
N TYR A 136 -21.04 -17.92 -0.57
CA TYR A 136 -20.12 -17.95 -1.70
C TYR A 136 -18.69 -17.68 -1.26
N GLN A 137 -17.72 -18.23 -1.98
CA GLN A 137 -16.29 -18.03 -1.69
C GLN A 137 -15.46 -18.14 -2.98
N ASP A 138 -14.65 -17.14 -3.25
CA ASP A 138 -13.58 -17.22 -4.24
C ASP A 138 -12.38 -17.93 -3.62
N TYR A 139 -12.04 -19.12 -4.14
CA TYR A 139 -10.92 -19.91 -3.63
C TYR A 139 -9.70 -19.91 -4.57
N SER A 140 -9.81 -19.25 -5.74
CA SER A 140 -8.74 -19.20 -6.75
C SER A 140 -7.52 -18.39 -6.28
N VAL A 141 -7.72 -17.44 -5.38
CA VAL A 141 -6.67 -16.54 -4.84
C VAL A 141 -5.97 -17.11 -3.61
N GLY A 142 -6.22 -18.36 -3.24
CA GLY A 142 -5.69 -18.98 -2.04
C GLY A 142 -6.26 -18.34 -0.75
N HIS A 143 -5.39 -17.97 0.17
CA HIS A 143 -5.82 -17.33 1.42
C HIS A 143 -6.29 -15.89 1.17
N GLY A 144 -7.57 -15.59 1.43
CA GLY A 144 -8.13 -14.24 1.39
C GLY A 144 -8.99 -13.91 0.18
N GLY A 145 -9.52 -14.89 -0.55
CA GLY A 145 -10.51 -14.65 -1.58
C GLY A 145 -11.83 -14.11 -1.03
N ALA A 146 -12.57 -13.38 -1.87
CA ALA A 146 -13.86 -12.81 -1.51
C ALA A 146 -14.87 -13.86 -1.07
N ASN A 147 -15.57 -13.61 0.04
CA ASN A 147 -16.59 -14.53 0.54
C ASN A 147 -17.73 -13.76 1.23
N GLY A 148 -18.85 -14.44 1.42
CA GLY A 148 -19.99 -13.89 2.12
C GLY A 148 -21.26 -14.74 1.99
N TYR A 149 -22.35 -14.14 2.47
CA TYR A 149 -23.71 -14.66 2.34
C TYR A 149 -24.51 -13.76 1.39
N THR A 150 -25.48 -14.34 0.68
CA THR A 150 -26.40 -13.62 -0.19
C THR A 150 -27.77 -14.29 -0.25
N GLU A 151 -28.84 -13.51 -0.28
CA GLU A 151 -30.19 -14.06 -0.55
C GLU A 151 -30.33 -14.54 -1.98
N PHE A 152 -29.64 -13.89 -2.94
CA PHE A 152 -29.64 -14.31 -4.33
C PHE A 152 -28.29 -13.99 -4.98
N ILE A 153 -27.71 -14.96 -5.66
CA ILE A 153 -26.53 -14.82 -6.50
C ILE A 153 -26.86 -15.21 -7.94
N LYS A 154 -26.38 -14.40 -8.89
CA LYS A 154 -26.33 -14.75 -10.31
C LYS A 154 -24.91 -14.58 -10.83
N LYS A 155 -24.32 -15.65 -11.31
CA LYS A 155 -22.98 -15.70 -11.88
C LYS A 155 -23.06 -15.90 -13.38
N THR A 156 -22.35 -15.05 -14.10
CA THR A 156 -22.04 -15.21 -15.53
C THR A 156 -20.53 -15.31 -15.67
N PRO A 157 -19.94 -15.62 -16.82
CA PRO A 157 -18.48 -15.71 -16.98
C PRO A 157 -17.72 -14.47 -16.53
N SER A 158 -18.29 -13.27 -16.76
CA SER A 158 -17.61 -12.01 -16.46
C SER A 158 -18.22 -11.23 -15.29
N LYS A 159 -19.43 -11.63 -14.79
CA LYS A 159 -20.15 -10.83 -13.76
C LYS A 159 -20.77 -11.71 -12.70
N ILE A 160 -20.72 -11.18 -11.47
CA ILE A 160 -21.44 -11.75 -10.33
C ILE A 160 -22.33 -10.67 -9.75
N LEU A 161 -23.62 -10.96 -9.69
CA LEU A 161 -24.62 -10.11 -9.05
C LEU A 161 -25.06 -10.79 -7.76
N LEU A 162 -24.93 -10.07 -6.64
CA LEU A 162 -25.37 -10.50 -5.31
C LEU A 162 -26.46 -9.54 -4.82
N THR A 163 -27.52 -10.07 -4.22
CA THR A 163 -28.63 -9.28 -3.67
C THR A 163 -28.77 -9.53 -2.17
N ASN A 164 -28.95 -8.48 -1.38
CA ASN A 164 -28.96 -8.53 0.09
C ASN A 164 -27.81 -9.37 0.63
N SER A 165 -26.62 -8.87 0.41
CA SER A 165 -25.39 -9.67 0.53
C SER A 165 -24.39 -9.07 1.48
N THR A 166 -23.53 -9.93 1.98
CA THR A 166 -22.29 -9.58 2.68
C THR A 166 -21.09 -9.85 1.80
N TYR A 167 -20.01 -9.10 2.02
CA TYR A 167 -18.72 -9.25 1.33
C TYR A 167 -17.59 -9.03 2.32
N SER A 168 -16.66 -9.95 2.40
CA SER A 168 -15.44 -9.84 3.20
C SER A 168 -14.30 -10.59 2.52
N LEU A 169 -13.06 -10.29 2.93
CA LEU A 169 -11.86 -11.09 2.64
C LEU A 169 -11.42 -11.89 3.87
N CYS A 170 -12.17 -11.79 4.99
CA CYS A 170 -11.98 -12.58 6.20
C CYS A 170 -12.83 -13.85 6.16
N PRO A 171 -12.50 -14.92 6.92
CA PRO A 171 -13.33 -16.11 7.02
C PRO A 171 -14.77 -15.78 7.42
N ILE A 172 -15.74 -16.52 6.87
CA ILE A 172 -17.19 -16.20 7.01
C ILE A 172 -17.64 -16.08 8.47
N ASN A 173 -17.11 -16.91 9.36
CA ASN A 173 -17.52 -16.93 10.78
C ASN A 173 -16.61 -16.10 11.70
N GLU A 174 -15.54 -15.53 11.20
CA GLU A 174 -14.51 -14.81 11.97
C GLU A 174 -14.14 -13.48 11.29
N SER A 175 -15.15 -12.81 10.70
CA SER A 175 -14.91 -11.58 9.94
C SER A 175 -14.70 -10.40 10.87
N ASP A 176 -13.46 -9.86 10.92
CA ASP A 176 -13.16 -8.60 11.57
C ASP A 176 -13.92 -7.44 10.93
N TRP A 177 -14.08 -7.52 9.61
CA TRP A 177 -14.85 -6.54 8.85
C TRP A 177 -15.73 -7.20 7.78
N VAL A 178 -16.87 -6.59 7.52
CA VAL A 178 -17.81 -7.02 6.49
C VAL A 178 -18.50 -5.80 5.87
N ILE A 179 -18.69 -5.85 4.56
CA ILE A 179 -19.57 -4.93 3.84
C ILE A 179 -20.93 -5.60 3.69
N GLU A 180 -21.96 -5.03 4.25
CA GLU A 180 -23.35 -5.39 3.95
C GLU A 180 -23.89 -4.46 2.87
N SER A 181 -24.65 -5.01 1.93
CA SER A 181 -25.15 -4.25 0.80
C SER A 181 -26.47 -4.81 0.29
N SER A 182 -27.35 -3.92 -0.19
CA SER A 182 -28.58 -4.35 -0.89
C SER A 182 -28.28 -5.02 -2.23
N GLN A 183 -27.18 -4.64 -2.88
CA GLN A 183 -26.73 -5.23 -4.14
C GLN A 183 -25.23 -5.04 -4.30
N ILE A 184 -24.53 -6.12 -4.67
CA ILE A 184 -23.14 -6.08 -5.08
C ILE A 184 -23.03 -6.60 -6.52
N ASN A 185 -22.31 -5.88 -7.35
CA ASN A 185 -21.98 -6.26 -8.71
C ASN A 185 -20.46 -6.35 -8.83
N LEU A 186 -19.94 -7.55 -9.12
CA LEU A 186 -18.52 -7.80 -9.41
C LEU A 186 -18.39 -8.02 -10.91
N ASP A 187 -17.61 -7.18 -11.58
CA ASP A 187 -17.39 -7.23 -13.02
C ASP A 187 -15.90 -7.39 -13.30
N THR A 188 -15.52 -8.58 -13.76
CA THR A 188 -14.12 -8.94 -14.03
C THR A 188 -13.58 -8.28 -15.29
N GLU A 189 -14.43 -7.97 -16.29
CA GLU A 189 -14.01 -7.26 -17.51
C GLU A 189 -13.62 -5.82 -17.23
N SER A 190 -14.46 -5.11 -16.47
CA SER A 190 -14.14 -3.74 -16.02
C SER A 190 -13.21 -3.72 -14.82
N ASN A 191 -12.90 -4.88 -14.24
CA ASN A 191 -12.09 -5.05 -13.03
C ASN A 191 -12.62 -4.26 -11.83
N ARG A 192 -13.94 -4.22 -11.64
CA ARG A 192 -14.61 -3.40 -10.63
C ARG A 192 -15.65 -4.16 -9.84
N GLY A 193 -15.65 -3.90 -8.53
CA GLY A 193 -16.76 -4.19 -7.64
C GLY A 193 -17.56 -2.92 -7.36
N GLU A 194 -18.88 -3.01 -7.33
CA GLU A 194 -19.78 -1.94 -6.94
C GLU A 194 -20.81 -2.47 -5.93
N ALA A 195 -21.02 -1.73 -4.85
CA ALA A 195 -22.01 -2.03 -3.84
C ALA A 195 -22.96 -0.84 -3.67
N ASN A 196 -24.27 -1.14 -3.62
CA ASN A 196 -25.32 -0.16 -3.38
C ASN A 196 -25.78 -0.27 -1.92
N ASN A 197 -25.99 0.89 -1.25
CA ASN A 197 -26.32 0.97 0.17
C ASN A 197 -25.31 0.19 1.04
N ALA A 198 -24.04 0.37 0.77
CA ALA A 198 -22.96 -0.34 1.43
C ALA A 198 -22.79 0.15 2.87
N ILE A 199 -22.80 -0.77 3.82
CA ILE A 199 -22.49 -0.54 5.24
C ILE A 199 -21.23 -1.33 5.57
N LEU A 200 -20.16 -0.64 5.89
CA LEU A 200 -18.96 -1.27 6.43
C LEU A 200 -19.14 -1.46 7.94
N LYS A 201 -19.08 -2.70 8.37
CA LYS A 201 -19.05 -3.09 9.79
C LYS A 201 -17.65 -3.55 10.18
N PHE A 202 -17.25 -3.22 11.39
CA PHE A 202 -16.01 -3.69 12.01
C PHE A 202 -16.37 -4.31 13.36
N TYR A 203 -16.04 -5.59 13.56
CA TYR A 203 -16.54 -6.40 14.69
C TYR A 203 -18.04 -6.26 14.92
N GLY A 204 -18.84 -6.30 13.84
CA GLY A 204 -20.29 -6.16 13.88
C GLY A 204 -20.80 -4.73 14.08
N VAL A 205 -19.95 -3.73 14.37
CA VAL A 205 -20.34 -2.33 14.57
C VAL A 205 -20.31 -1.59 13.23
N PRO A 206 -21.40 -0.94 12.78
CA PRO A 206 -21.41 -0.14 11.57
C PRO A 206 -20.57 1.13 11.75
N ILE A 207 -19.50 1.26 10.96
CA ILE A 207 -18.56 2.38 11.05
C ILE A 207 -18.63 3.34 9.85
N PHE A 208 -19.16 2.87 8.73
CA PHE A 208 -19.25 3.68 7.51
C PHE A 208 -20.45 3.26 6.67
N TYR A 209 -21.12 4.25 6.04
CA TYR A 209 -22.21 4.04 5.08
C TYR A 209 -21.93 4.81 3.80
N ALA A 210 -22.11 4.15 2.66
CA ALA A 210 -22.07 4.76 1.35
C ALA A 210 -23.29 4.34 0.53
N PRO A 211 -24.07 5.29 -0.05
CA PRO A 211 -25.16 4.95 -0.96
C PRO A 211 -24.69 4.14 -2.16
N ARG A 212 -23.48 4.42 -2.63
CA ARG A 212 -22.77 3.66 -3.67
C ARG A 212 -21.28 3.63 -3.32
N TYR A 213 -20.70 2.45 -3.31
CA TYR A 213 -19.28 2.22 -3.07
C TYR A 213 -18.71 1.38 -4.20
N SER A 214 -17.55 1.76 -4.72
CA SER A 214 -16.90 1.06 -5.82
C SER A 214 -15.42 0.84 -5.51
N TRP A 215 -14.92 -0.36 -5.81
CA TRP A 215 -13.53 -0.75 -5.61
C TRP A 215 -12.98 -1.54 -6.80
N VAL A 216 -11.69 -1.77 -6.81
CA VAL A 216 -11.00 -2.57 -7.83
C VAL A 216 -10.88 -4.01 -7.35
N LEU A 217 -11.19 -4.98 -8.20
CA LEU A 217 -11.10 -6.40 -7.86
C LEU A 217 -9.66 -6.89 -7.82
N SER A 218 -8.80 -6.40 -8.72
CA SER A 218 -7.40 -6.79 -8.78
C SER A 218 -6.52 -5.66 -9.33
N GLY A 219 -5.22 -5.66 -8.95
CA GLY A 219 -4.26 -4.70 -9.48
C GLY A 219 -4.46 -3.26 -9.03
N ARG A 220 -4.17 -2.29 -9.91
CA ARG A 220 -4.24 -0.86 -9.62
C ARG A 220 -5.48 -0.22 -10.25
N GLY A 221 -6.27 0.47 -9.46
CA GLY A 221 -7.42 1.24 -9.94
C GLY A 221 -7.82 2.33 -8.98
N SER A 222 -8.58 3.32 -9.46
CA SER A 222 -9.07 4.42 -8.64
C SER A 222 -10.21 3.96 -7.72
N GLY A 223 -10.18 4.40 -6.46
CA GLY A 223 -11.22 4.09 -5.49
C GLY A 223 -10.89 4.56 -4.08
N PHE A 224 -11.86 4.44 -3.18
CA PHE A 224 -11.62 4.66 -1.76
C PHE A 224 -10.74 3.54 -1.20
N LEU A 225 -9.81 3.92 -0.34
CA LEU A 225 -9.07 2.99 0.50
C LEU A 225 -9.73 2.88 1.87
N SER A 226 -9.34 1.89 2.65
CA SER A 226 -9.84 1.71 4.01
C SER A 226 -9.67 2.99 4.83
N PRO A 227 -10.70 3.48 5.51
CA PRO A 227 -10.56 4.60 6.42
C PRO A 227 -9.65 4.23 7.60
N ASP A 228 -8.84 5.21 8.03
CA ASP A 228 -7.99 5.09 9.21
C ASP A 228 -8.64 5.84 10.37
N TYR A 229 -8.83 5.17 11.50
CA TYR A 229 -9.29 5.80 12.73
C TYR A 229 -8.19 5.75 13.78
N SER A 230 -7.94 6.85 14.44
CA SER A 230 -7.03 6.92 15.58
C SER A 230 -7.60 7.74 16.72
N SER A 231 -7.19 7.37 17.94
CA SER A 231 -7.57 8.04 19.18
C SER A 231 -6.28 8.34 19.95
N TYR A 232 -6.11 9.57 20.39
CA TYR A 232 -4.95 10.02 21.11
C TYR A 232 -5.36 10.78 22.37
N LYS A 233 -4.74 10.43 23.49
CA LYS A 233 -4.90 11.14 24.76
C LYS A 233 -3.56 11.69 25.21
N GLU A 234 -3.46 12.99 25.27
CA GLU A 234 -2.26 13.67 25.78
C GLU A 234 -2.19 13.55 27.31
N THR A 235 -0.98 13.25 27.84
CA THR A 235 -0.79 13.13 29.29
C THR A 235 -1.07 14.49 29.97
N GLY A 236 -2.04 14.50 30.87
CA GLY A 236 -2.47 15.73 31.56
C GLY A 236 -3.64 16.47 30.91
N ASN A 237 -4.12 16.03 29.75
CA ASN A 237 -5.32 16.56 29.13
C ASN A 237 -6.49 15.59 29.38
N PRO A 238 -7.65 16.06 29.91
CA PRO A 238 -8.81 15.20 30.09
C PRO A 238 -9.45 14.78 28.77
N ASP A 239 -9.27 15.56 27.71
CA ASP A 239 -9.90 15.34 26.42
C ASP A 239 -9.12 14.36 25.55
N THR A 240 -9.84 13.43 24.96
CA THR A 240 -9.30 12.49 23.96
C THR A 240 -9.51 13.08 22.58
N GLU A 241 -8.45 13.28 21.81
CA GLU A 241 -8.54 13.67 20.43
C GLU A 241 -8.72 12.43 19.56
N THR A 242 -9.71 12.46 18.69
CA THR A 242 -9.95 11.40 17.69
C THR A 242 -9.71 11.94 16.30
N SER A 243 -9.18 11.12 15.43
CA SER A 243 -9.05 11.45 14.02
C SER A 243 -9.62 10.34 13.14
N LEU A 244 -10.30 10.74 12.08
CA LEU A 244 -10.80 9.86 11.02
C LEU A 244 -10.22 10.35 9.70
N ARG A 245 -9.44 9.49 9.04
CA ARG A 245 -8.85 9.74 7.73
C ARG A 245 -9.56 8.90 6.69
N VAL A 246 -10.06 9.54 5.62
CA VAL A 246 -10.75 8.89 4.50
C VAL A 246 -9.93 9.11 3.23
N PRO A 247 -9.13 8.13 2.81
CA PRO A 247 -8.29 8.25 1.64
C PRO A 247 -9.02 7.84 0.36
N TYR A 248 -8.67 8.51 -0.75
CA TYR A 248 -9.09 8.14 -2.10
C TYR A 248 -7.87 8.08 -3.02
N TYR A 249 -7.70 6.96 -3.69
CA TYR A 249 -6.62 6.72 -4.63
C TYR A 249 -7.07 6.97 -6.07
N PHE A 250 -6.32 7.77 -6.81
CA PHE A 250 -6.49 8.00 -8.24
C PHE A 250 -5.37 7.27 -9.00
N ASN A 251 -5.73 6.27 -9.77
CA ASN A 251 -4.85 5.64 -10.77
C ASN A 251 -4.89 6.49 -12.04
N LEU A 252 -4.02 7.50 -12.13
CA LEU A 252 -4.05 8.48 -13.23
C LEU A 252 -3.53 7.88 -14.53
N ALA A 253 -2.42 7.10 -14.44
CA ALA A 253 -1.78 6.43 -15.57
C ALA A 253 -0.85 5.31 -15.03
N PRO A 254 -0.31 4.42 -15.89
CA PRO A 254 0.63 3.40 -15.48
C PRO A 254 1.87 3.94 -14.74
N ASP A 255 2.30 5.15 -15.08
CA ASP A 255 3.50 5.83 -14.57
C ASP A 255 3.23 6.81 -13.44
N ARG A 256 1.95 7.10 -13.09
CA ARG A 256 1.62 8.12 -12.09
C ARG A 256 0.32 7.85 -11.35
N ASP A 257 0.28 8.32 -10.13
CA ASP A 257 -0.89 8.24 -9.27
C ASP A 257 -1.00 9.45 -8.33
N LEU A 258 -2.19 9.59 -7.75
CA LEU A 258 -2.47 10.60 -6.74
C LEU A 258 -3.30 9.96 -5.62
N LEU A 259 -2.79 10.00 -4.42
CA LEU A 259 -3.53 9.68 -3.20
C LEU A 259 -3.99 10.98 -2.56
N THR A 260 -5.29 11.15 -2.37
CA THR A 260 -5.86 12.25 -1.58
C THR A 260 -6.48 11.69 -0.31
N ALA A 261 -6.56 12.49 0.74
CA ALA A 261 -7.34 12.13 1.91
C ALA A 261 -7.95 13.36 2.59
N LEU A 262 -9.08 13.12 3.23
CA LEU A 262 -9.69 14.05 4.17
C LEU A 262 -9.50 13.48 5.58
N THR A 263 -8.79 14.20 6.43
CA THR A 263 -8.56 13.80 7.83
C THR A 263 -9.29 14.76 8.75
N PHE A 264 -10.31 14.25 9.42
CA PHE A 264 -11.05 15.01 10.41
C PHE A 264 -10.45 14.77 11.80
N MET A 265 -9.95 15.84 12.43
CA MET A 265 -9.50 15.84 13.82
C MET A 265 -10.54 16.51 14.70
N SER A 266 -10.99 15.83 15.76
CA SER A 266 -12.11 16.32 16.61
C SER A 266 -11.85 17.68 17.22
N SER A 267 -10.65 17.95 17.66
CA SER A 267 -10.26 19.21 18.33
C SER A 267 -9.70 20.28 17.38
N ARG A 268 -9.15 19.90 16.21
CA ARG A 268 -8.40 20.83 15.35
C ARG A 268 -9.08 21.19 14.04
N GLY A 269 -9.86 20.26 13.46
CA GLY A 269 -10.59 20.53 12.23
C GLY A 269 -10.29 19.56 11.10
N LEU A 270 -10.45 20.01 9.84
CA LEU A 270 -10.34 19.20 8.65
C LEU A 270 -9.02 19.47 7.93
N ILE A 271 -8.22 18.41 7.74
CA ILE A 271 -6.97 18.41 6.99
C ILE A 271 -7.23 17.86 5.59
N TYR A 272 -6.73 18.55 4.59
CA TYR A 272 -6.66 18.10 3.20
C TYR A 272 -5.27 17.54 2.95
N GLU A 273 -5.21 16.30 2.44
CA GLU A 273 -3.96 15.62 2.14
C GLU A 273 -3.88 15.28 0.65
N GLY A 274 -2.69 15.36 0.08
CA GLY A 274 -2.39 14.94 -1.27
C GLY A 274 -1.00 14.36 -1.38
N LYS A 275 -0.87 13.20 -2.05
CA LYS A 275 0.41 12.58 -2.37
C LYS A 275 0.42 12.17 -3.84
N TYR A 276 1.15 12.93 -4.65
CA TYR A 276 1.35 12.66 -6.07
C TYR A 276 2.68 11.94 -6.27
N ARG A 277 2.69 10.89 -7.11
CA ARG A 277 3.89 10.16 -7.50
C ARG A 277 3.91 9.97 -9.01
N GLN A 278 5.07 10.16 -9.61
CA GLN A 278 5.27 9.94 -11.04
C GLN A 278 6.64 9.31 -11.29
N LEU A 279 6.66 8.28 -12.10
CA LEU A 279 7.87 7.79 -12.75
C LEU A 279 8.12 8.65 -14.00
N LEU A 280 9.33 9.12 -14.15
CA LEU A 280 9.71 9.91 -15.33
C LEU A 280 10.08 8.97 -16.50
N PRO A 281 9.90 9.42 -17.75
CA PRO A 281 10.29 8.63 -18.91
C PRO A 281 11.77 8.25 -18.85
N GLN A 282 12.06 7.04 -19.22
CA GLN A 282 13.43 6.55 -19.26
C GLN A 282 14.21 7.26 -20.35
N LEU A 283 15.30 7.91 -19.98
CA LEU A 283 16.29 8.41 -20.92
C LEU A 283 17.31 7.33 -21.30
N ASN A 284 17.45 6.29 -20.45
CA ASN A 284 18.37 5.14 -20.60
C ASN A 284 17.86 3.90 -19.86
N ASP A 285 18.40 2.69 -20.11
CA ASP A 285 17.96 1.40 -19.57
C ASP A 285 18.08 1.22 -18.04
N SER A 286 18.68 2.14 -17.30
CA SER A 286 18.97 2.00 -15.86
C SER A 286 18.08 2.85 -14.93
N ASN A 287 16.87 3.16 -15.28
CA ASN A 287 16.15 4.32 -14.78
C ASN A 287 15.25 4.11 -13.56
N ASN A 288 15.52 4.88 -12.50
CA ASN A 288 14.66 5.08 -11.33
C ASN A 288 14.20 6.55 -11.16
N SER A 289 14.11 7.30 -12.27
CA SER A 289 13.73 8.72 -12.20
C SER A 289 12.29 8.87 -11.71
N LYS A 290 12.08 9.62 -10.65
CA LYS A 290 10.76 9.80 -10.02
C LYS A 290 10.58 11.20 -9.44
N ILE A 291 9.33 11.63 -9.44
CA ILE A 291 8.85 12.80 -8.71
C ILE A 291 7.85 12.33 -7.66
N GLU A 292 7.96 12.86 -6.46
CA GLU A 292 6.99 12.66 -5.38
C GLU A 292 6.69 14.01 -4.73
N ILE A 293 5.39 14.30 -4.54
CA ILE A 293 4.91 15.53 -3.89
C ILE A 293 3.91 15.11 -2.82
N GLU A 294 4.20 15.39 -1.56
CA GLU A 294 3.27 15.21 -0.46
C GLU A 294 2.89 16.55 0.14
N THR A 295 1.61 16.74 0.38
CA THR A 295 1.04 17.97 0.97
C THR A 295 0.02 17.63 2.02
N LYS A 296 0.02 18.38 3.11
CA LYS A 296 -1.06 18.41 4.10
C LYS A 296 -1.43 19.86 4.37
N TYR A 297 -2.72 20.17 4.44
CA TYR A 297 -3.20 21.52 4.65
C TYR A 297 -4.39 21.54 5.61
N LEU A 298 -4.21 22.19 6.75
CA LEU A 298 -5.26 22.53 7.73
C LEU A 298 -5.54 24.03 7.61
N PRO A 299 -6.67 24.44 7.00
CA PRO A 299 -6.98 25.85 6.75
C PRO A 299 -7.08 26.69 8.03
N GLU A 300 -7.55 26.08 9.10
CA GLU A 300 -7.71 26.69 10.41
C GLU A 300 -7.59 25.62 11.49
N ASP A 301 -6.54 25.67 12.27
CA ASP A 301 -6.40 24.87 13.49
C ASP A 301 -7.24 25.52 14.59
N LYS A 302 -8.32 24.89 15.02
CA LYS A 302 -9.27 25.43 16.01
C LYS A 302 -8.64 25.72 17.37
N ILE A 303 -7.47 25.15 17.69
CA ILE A 303 -6.76 25.38 18.95
C ILE A 303 -5.89 26.63 18.85
N THR A 304 -5.15 26.77 17.74
CA THR A 304 -4.15 27.83 17.58
C THR A 304 -4.63 29.00 16.71
N ASN A 305 -5.74 28.85 15.97
CA ASN A 305 -6.27 29.75 14.96
C ASN A 305 -5.27 30.02 13.80
N LEU A 306 -4.33 29.11 13.59
CA LEU A 306 -3.32 29.22 12.55
C LEU A 306 -3.63 28.30 11.38
N LYS A 307 -3.15 28.68 10.19
CA LYS A 307 -3.06 27.78 9.04
C LYS A 307 -1.86 26.89 9.20
N ARG A 308 -2.06 25.57 9.11
CA ARG A 308 -0.98 24.61 9.25
C ARG A 308 -0.80 23.84 7.95
N TRP A 309 0.44 23.62 7.54
CA TRP A 309 0.72 22.93 6.27
C TRP A 309 2.06 22.19 6.30
N LEU A 310 2.12 21.19 5.45
CA LEU A 310 3.32 20.43 5.10
C LEU A 310 3.43 20.39 3.57
N VAL A 311 4.64 20.57 3.06
CA VAL A 311 5.03 20.31 1.68
C VAL A 311 6.32 19.52 1.70
N ASP A 312 6.31 18.32 1.09
CA ASP A 312 7.49 17.52 0.80
C ASP A 312 7.50 17.22 -0.70
N PHE A 313 8.36 17.89 -1.42
CA PHE A 313 8.64 17.65 -2.83
C PHE A 313 9.98 16.95 -2.94
N SER A 314 10.03 15.83 -3.63
CA SER A 314 11.29 15.14 -3.95
C SER A 314 11.32 14.76 -5.43
N GLU A 315 12.47 14.94 -6.02
CA GLU A 315 12.79 14.59 -7.38
C GLU A 315 14.13 13.86 -7.42
N ASP A 316 14.18 12.75 -8.14
CA ASP A 316 15.40 12.03 -8.46
C ASP A 316 15.37 11.69 -9.95
N MET A 317 16.29 12.29 -10.72
CA MET A 317 16.29 12.22 -12.17
C MET A 317 17.69 11.86 -12.70
N ASP A 318 17.75 10.79 -13.45
CA ASP A 318 18.91 10.46 -14.26
C ASP A 318 18.81 11.18 -15.61
N LEU A 319 19.57 12.26 -15.77
CA LEU A 319 19.63 13.04 -17.01
C LEU A 319 20.42 12.31 -18.11
N SER A 320 21.33 11.42 -17.72
CA SER A 320 22.07 10.50 -18.59
C SER A 320 22.69 9.40 -17.72
N ASP A 321 23.34 8.40 -18.35
CA ASP A 321 24.08 7.32 -17.64
C ASP A 321 25.16 7.85 -16.69
N LYS A 322 25.59 9.09 -16.91
CA LYS A 322 26.67 9.73 -16.12
C LYS A 322 26.19 10.86 -15.23
N VAL A 323 24.94 11.33 -15.40
CA VAL A 323 24.43 12.55 -14.74
C VAL A 323 23.15 12.27 -14.01
N ASN A 324 23.13 12.54 -12.70
CA ASN A 324 21.95 12.50 -11.84
C ASN A 324 21.71 13.87 -11.21
N LEU A 325 20.46 14.29 -11.21
CA LEU A 325 19.94 15.44 -10.49
C LEU A 325 18.98 14.94 -9.41
N SER A 326 19.20 15.31 -8.15
CA SER A 326 18.26 15.05 -7.08
C SER A 326 17.95 16.33 -6.31
N ALA A 327 16.67 16.54 -6.00
CA ALA A 327 16.20 17.69 -5.26
C ALA A 327 15.14 17.29 -4.22
N ARG A 328 15.13 17.96 -3.09
CA ARG A 328 14.07 17.87 -2.11
C ARG A 328 13.77 19.23 -1.53
N PHE A 329 12.50 19.56 -1.46
CA PHE A 329 11.97 20.69 -0.73
C PHE A 329 11.03 20.19 0.35
N TYR A 330 11.47 20.20 1.62
CA TYR A 330 10.71 19.65 2.74
C TYR A 330 10.53 20.72 3.80
N ARG A 331 9.27 21.18 3.97
CA ARG A 331 8.93 22.29 4.87
C ARG A 331 7.58 22.06 5.54
N VAL A 332 7.45 22.59 6.74
CA VAL A 332 6.19 22.69 7.49
C VAL A 332 5.93 24.12 7.94
N SER A 333 4.68 24.43 8.25
CA SER A 333 4.26 25.76 8.69
C SER A 333 4.96 26.23 9.95
N ASP A 334 5.24 25.32 10.88
CA ASP A 334 5.77 25.62 12.20
C ASP A 334 6.48 24.42 12.84
N SER A 335 7.22 24.69 13.91
CA SER A 335 8.07 23.70 14.57
C SER A 335 7.32 22.57 15.30
N LYS A 336 6.03 22.75 15.61
CA LYS A 336 5.22 21.78 16.34
C LYS A 336 4.31 20.95 15.44
N PHE A 337 4.43 21.12 14.12
CA PHE A 337 3.54 20.44 13.15
C PHE A 337 3.49 18.93 13.38
N PHE A 338 4.64 18.27 13.57
CA PHE A 338 4.71 16.83 13.76
C PHE A 338 4.22 16.36 15.13
N GLU A 339 4.44 17.15 16.18
CA GLU A 339 3.94 16.82 17.52
C GLU A 339 2.42 16.91 17.60
N GLU A 340 1.84 17.89 16.92
CA GLU A 340 0.44 18.27 17.10
C GLU A 340 -0.48 17.80 15.98
N ILE A 341 0.00 17.68 14.73
CA ILE A 341 -0.82 17.37 13.55
C ILE A 341 -0.49 15.99 13.00
N ASP A 342 0.76 15.73 12.63
CA ASP A 342 1.12 14.48 11.94
C ASP A 342 1.32 13.31 12.90
N ARG A 343 1.83 13.54 14.09
CA ARG A 343 2.04 12.60 15.20
C ARG A 343 2.77 11.28 14.88
N GLN A 344 2.96 10.96 13.60
CA GLN A 344 3.70 9.79 13.14
C GLN A 344 5.21 10.04 13.06
N ASN A 345 5.61 11.31 12.94
CA ASN A 345 6.99 11.74 12.71
C ASN A 345 7.55 12.60 13.86
N THR A 346 7.19 12.28 15.10
CA THR A 346 7.60 13.04 16.30
C THR A 346 9.10 12.99 16.56
N ASP A 347 9.80 11.98 16.06
CA ASP A 347 11.25 11.82 16.19
C ASP A 347 12.05 12.70 15.23
N VAL A 348 11.40 13.28 14.21
CA VAL A 348 12.04 14.20 13.27
C VAL A 348 12.40 15.48 13.97
N LYS A 349 13.69 15.84 13.98
CA LYS A 349 14.23 17.06 14.63
C LYS A 349 14.56 18.15 13.64
N SER A 350 14.77 17.80 12.37
CA SER A 350 15.05 18.76 11.31
C SER A 350 14.56 18.28 9.95
N LEU A 351 14.22 19.24 9.10
CA LEU A 351 13.79 19.00 7.71
C LEU A 351 14.84 19.60 6.78
N LYS A 352 15.46 18.76 5.96
CA LYS A 352 16.48 19.18 4.99
C LYS A 352 15.88 19.35 3.60
N SER A 353 16.08 20.54 3.04
CA SER A 353 15.83 20.82 1.62
C SER A 353 17.16 20.92 0.90
N PHE A 354 17.30 20.32 -0.27
CA PHE A 354 18.55 20.30 -1.00
C PHE A 354 18.34 20.22 -2.51
N VAL A 355 19.37 20.63 -3.25
CA VAL A 355 19.56 20.31 -4.68
C VAL A 355 20.95 19.74 -4.84
N LYS A 356 21.06 18.59 -5.49
CA LYS A 356 22.31 17.89 -5.73
C LYS A 356 22.42 17.51 -7.20
N TYR A 357 23.49 17.94 -7.84
CA TYR A 357 23.90 17.52 -9.17
C TYR A 357 25.10 16.58 -9.02
N SER A 358 25.05 15.40 -9.65
CA SER A 358 26.10 14.40 -9.61
C SER A 358 26.49 13.99 -11.04
N TYR A 359 27.78 13.93 -11.31
CA TYR A 359 28.36 13.37 -12.53
C TYR A 359 29.26 12.21 -12.12
N LYS A 360 29.07 11.05 -12.74
CA LYS A 360 29.90 9.86 -12.50
C LYS A 360 30.23 9.19 -13.83
N ASP A 361 31.51 9.18 -14.15
CA ASP A 361 32.06 8.49 -15.31
C ASP A 361 32.87 7.29 -14.83
N THR A 362 32.38 6.09 -15.12
CA THR A 362 33.02 4.83 -14.72
C THR A 362 34.19 4.45 -15.63
N GLU A 363 34.18 4.90 -16.88
CA GLU A 363 35.27 4.67 -17.83
C GLU A 363 36.50 5.51 -17.47
N ASP A 364 36.29 6.80 -17.24
CA ASP A 364 37.34 7.73 -16.83
C ASP A 364 37.60 7.74 -15.32
N ASN A 365 36.81 6.97 -14.55
CA ASN A 365 36.92 6.91 -13.10
C ASN A 365 36.83 8.32 -12.44
N LEU A 366 35.95 9.17 -12.97
CA LEU A 366 35.75 10.54 -12.52
C LEU A 366 34.37 10.65 -11.87
N ALA A 367 34.33 11.23 -10.68
CA ALA A 367 33.09 11.62 -10.04
C ALA A 367 33.15 13.07 -9.57
N LEU A 368 32.08 13.81 -9.89
CA LEU A 368 31.86 15.21 -9.47
C LEU A 368 30.50 15.32 -8.80
N HIS A 369 30.39 16.15 -7.78
CA HIS A 369 29.05 16.59 -7.32
C HIS A 369 29.06 18.04 -6.86
N VAL A 370 27.88 18.66 -6.97
CA VAL A 370 27.58 19.96 -6.38
C VAL A 370 26.29 19.82 -5.58
N LEU A 371 26.30 20.32 -4.36
CA LEU A 371 25.19 20.24 -3.41
C LEU A 371 24.94 21.61 -2.78
N THR A 372 23.67 21.97 -2.65
CA THR A 372 23.23 23.04 -1.76
C THR A 372 22.14 22.51 -0.85
N GLU A 373 22.17 22.84 0.44
CA GLU A 373 21.15 22.42 1.41
C GLU A 373 20.75 23.56 2.34
N ASN A 374 19.53 23.46 2.83
CA ASN A 374 18.96 24.31 3.86
C ASN A 374 18.16 23.44 4.84
N GLU A 375 18.05 23.86 6.09
CA GLU A 375 17.42 23.12 7.18
C GLU A 375 16.32 23.94 7.83
N GLN A 376 15.22 23.29 8.22
CA GLN A 376 14.21 23.81 9.13
C GLN A 376 14.18 22.96 10.39
N ILE A 377 14.35 23.56 11.55
CA ILE A 377 14.30 22.88 12.85
C ILE A 377 12.85 22.72 13.28
N VAL A 378 12.52 21.52 13.76
CA VAL A 378 11.18 21.14 14.24
C VAL A 378 11.31 20.32 15.54
N ASN A 379 10.20 20.11 16.25
CA ASN A 379 10.08 19.23 17.43
C ASN A 379 11.20 19.47 18.47
N ALA A 380 11.43 20.73 18.82
CA ALA A 380 12.48 21.12 19.77
C ALA A 380 13.89 20.59 19.41
N GLY A 381 14.14 20.40 18.12
CA GLY A 381 15.46 20.07 17.60
C GLY A 381 16.46 21.20 17.81
N THR A 382 17.73 20.88 17.71
CA THR A 382 18.81 21.89 17.74
C THR A 382 19.38 22.08 16.33
N PRO A 383 19.70 23.33 15.93
CA PRO A 383 20.35 23.56 14.64
C PRO A 383 21.66 22.78 14.53
N ASP A 384 21.93 22.29 13.35
CA ASP A 384 23.21 21.69 12.97
C ASP A 384 23.89 22.54 11.89
N TYR A 385 25.09 22.18 11.48
CA TYR A 385 25.74 22.82 10.36
C TYR A 385 25.07 22.43 9.04
N THR A 386 24.67 23.43 8.27
CA THR A 386 24.15 23.25 6.92
C THR A 386 25.22 23.50 5.86
N ARG A 387 25.21 22.72 4.79
CA ARG A 387 26.11 22.88 3.64
C ARG A 387 25.46 23.82 2.63
N SER A 388 25.67 25.12 2.81
CA SER A 388 25.09 26.09 1.89
C SER A 388 25.59 25.96 0.45
N LEU A 389 26.80 25.44 0.27
CA LEU A 389 27.35 25.00 -1.00
C LEU A 389 28.47 23.99 -0.75
N GLU A 390 28.42 22.86 -1.44
CA GLU A 390 29.49 21.87 -1.47
C GLU A 390 29.79 21.48 -2.91
N GLY A 391 31.06 21.46 -3.27
CA GLY A 391 31.55 20.90 -4.50
C GLY A 391 32.59 19.84 -4.23
N SER A 392 32.53 18.70 -4.91
CA SER A 392 33.58 17.69 -4.84
C SER A 392 33.97 17.16 -6.20
N ALA A 393 35.21 16.73 -6.29
CA ALA A 393 35.77 16.01 -7.42
C ALA A 393 36.61 14.84 -6.90
N SER A 394 36.49 13.68 -7.53
CA SER A 394 37.36 12.55 -7.30
C SER A 394 37.74 11.85 -8.59
N LYS A 395 38.96 11.42 -8.70
CA LYS A 395 39.48 10.68 -9.86
C LYS A 395 40.41 9.57 -9.43
N LEU A 396 40.25 8.41 -10.05
CA LEU A 396 41.20 7.30 -9.90
C LEU A 396 42.12 7.26 -11.15
N LEU A 397 43.39 7.45 -10.91
CA LEU A 397 44.43 7.45 -11.94
C LEU A 397 45.19 6.11 -11.97
N ASN A 398 45.79 5.78 -13.12
CA ASN A 398 46.61 4.58 -13.28
C ASN A 398 45.92 3.27 -12.86
N THR A 399 44.64 3.11 -13.23
CA THR A 399 43.81 1.96 -12.85
C THR A 399 44.38 0.62 -13.27
N ASN A 400 45.10 0.57 -14.38
CA ASN A 400 45.76 -0.62 -14.92
C ASN A 400 47.17 -0.84 -14.34
N SER A 401 47.68 0.08 -13.51
CA SER A 401 49.00 0.00 -12.84
C SER A 401 48.89 -0.80 -11.57
N LYS A 402 50.05 -1.33 -11.13
CA LYS A 402 50.21 -1.94 -9.78
C LYS A 402 50.05 -0.88 -8.67
N MET A 403 50.08 0.41 -9.02
CA MET A 403 49.99 1.52 -8.07
C MET A 403 48.91 2.55 -8.51
N PRO A 404 47.63 2.25 -8.41
CA PRO A 404 46.60 3.21 -8.67
C PRO A 404 46.64 4.36 -7.64
N ILE A 405 46.31 5.58 -8.10
CA ILE A 405 46.33 6.79 -7.29
C ILE A 405 44.89 7.35 -7.25
N GLN A 406 44.34 7.47 -6.08
CA GLN A 406 43.05 8.11 -5.87
C GLN A 406 43.28 9.56 -5.42
N LEU A 407 42.70 10.50 -6.18
CA LEU A 407 42.66 11.92 -5.84
C LEU A 407 41.22 12.30 -5.48
N SER A 408 41.06 13.10 -4.45
CA SER A 408 39.78 13.70 -4.12
C SER A 408 39.96 15.09 -3.53
N ILE A 409 39.00 15.98 -3.85
CA ILE A 409 38.89 17.30 -3.28
C ILE A 409 37.43 17.55 -2.97
N VAL A 410 37.17 18.14 -1.80
CA VAL A 410 35.84 18.57 -1.36
C VAL A 410 35.97 19.97 -0.80
N SER A 411 35.18 20.89 -1.31
CA SER A 411 35.06 22.25 -0.75
C SER A 411 33.63 22.49 -0.30
N THR A 412 33.45 22.74 1.00
CA THR A 412 32.15 22.90 1.64
C THR A 412 32.09 24.27 2.31
N ARG A 413 31.14 25.08 1.91
CA ARG A 413 30.72 26.27 2.66
C ARG A 413 29.64 25.87 3.64
N PHE A 414 29.95 25.99 4.94
CA PHE A 414 29.03 25.62 6.02
C PHE A 414 28.57 26.86 6.79
N ASN A 415 27.30 26.84 7.16
CA ASN A 415 26.67 27.86 7.97
C ASN A 415 26.03 27.21 9.20
N HIS A 416 25.92 27.98 10.28
CA HIS A 416 25.18 27.62 11.48
C HIS A 416 24.32 28.79 11.92
N ASP A 417 23.07 28.55 12.27
CA ASP A 417 22.10 29.60 12.62
C ASP A 417 22.39 30.24 13.98
N THR A 418 23.15 29.56 14.86
CA THR A 418 23.52 30.10 16.14
C THR A 418 24.76 31.01 16.01
N SER A 419 24.66 32.26 16.40
CA SER A 419 25.72 33.27 16.29
C SER A 419 27.01 32.92 17.02
N SER A 420 26.98 32.04 18.02
CA SER A 420 28.16 31.57 18.77
C SER A 420 28.92 30.46 18.04
N LYS A 421 28.43 29.95 16.92
CA LYS A 421 29.07 28.91 16.12
C LYS A 421 29.73 29.50 14.88
N GLU A 422 30.95 29.04 14.59
CA GLU A 422 31.72 29.53 13.43
C GLU A 422 31.15 29.03 12.12
N SER A 423 30.97 29.95 11.17
CA SER A 423 30.66 29.63 9.78
C SER A 423 31.89 29.85 8.90
N GLY A 424 32.00 29.17 7.77
CA GLY A 424 33.15 29.32 6.92
C GLY A 424 33.17 28.32 5.76
N THR A 425 34.36 28.22 5.16
CA THR A 425 34.60 27.24 4.08
C THR A 425 35.69 26.27 4.50
N ARG A 426 35.43 24.98 4.38
CA ARG A 426 36.41 23.90 4.52
C ARG A 426 36.75 23.35 3.16
N THR A 427 38.02 23.38 2.79
CA THR A 427 38.51 22.69 1.62
C THR A 427 39.42 21.54 2.04
N HIS A 428 39.10 20.33 1.61
CA HIS A 428 39.83 19.11 1.95
C HIS A 428 40.26 18.39 0.68
N GLY A 429 41.57 18.27 0.49
CA GLY A 429 42.20 17.47 -0.57
C GLY A 429 42.81 16.21 0.01
N ASN A 430 42.63 15.10 -0.66
CA ASN A 430 43.19 13.82 -0.26
C ASN A 430 43.79 13.08 -1.47
N MET A 431 45.00 12.57 -1.33
CA MET A 431 45.68 11.67 -2.26
C MET A 431 45.97 10.38 -1.58
N VAL A 432 45.56 9.26 -2.18
CA VAL A 432 45.86 7.90 -1.67
C VAL A 432 46.48 7.09 -2.78
N ILE A 433 47.61 6.47 -2.46
CA ILE A 433 48.32 5.55 -3.34
C ILE A 433 48.17 4.15 -2.76
N HIS A 434 47.70 3.24 -3.57
CA HIS A 434 47.59 1.81 -3.22
C HIS A 434 48.60 1.00 -3.99
N ARG A 435 49.18 -0.04 -3.37
CA ARG A 435 50.02 -0.99 -4.09
C ARG A 435 49.35 -2.36 -4.13
N LYS A 436 48.97 -2.82 -5.32
CA LYS A 436 48.46 -4.18 -5.52
C LYS A 436 49.62 -5.17 -5.46
N LEU A 437 49.68 -6.01 -4.44
CA LEU A 437 50.66 -7.10 -4.31
C LEU A 437 50.01 -8.38 -4.88
N ASN A 438 50.78 -9.15 -5.67
CA ASN A 438 50.33 -10.44 -6.20
C ASN A 438 50.52 -11.54 -5.15
N ILE A 439 49.87 -11.41 -4.01
CA ILE A 439 49.90 -12.38 -2.91
C ILE A 439 48.46 -12.89 -2.77
N GLU A 440 48.26 -14.21 -2.92
CA GLU A 440 46.93 -14.80 -2.85
C GLU A 440 46.35 -14.81 -1.43
N TYR A 441 47.24 -15.05 -0.43
CA TYR A 441 46.83 -15.05 0.97
C TYR A 441 48.04 -14.79 1.91
N PRO A 442 47.93 -13.87 2.91
CA PRO A 442 46.83 -12.91 3.14
C PRO A 442 46.81 -11.80 2.08
N LYS A 443 45.61 -11.29 1.75
CA LYS A 443 45.44 -10.12 0.85
C LYS A 443 45.98 -8.87 1.53
N ILE A 444 47.17 -8.45 1.21
CA ILE A 444 47.77 -7.22 1.74
C ILE A 444 47.77 -6.16 0.64
N THR A 445 47.17 -5.00 0.94
CA THR A 445 47.17 -3.85 0.05
C THR A 445 47.78 -2.63 0.77
N PRO A 446 49.11 -2.49 0.76
CA PRO A 446 49.77 -1.34 1.36
C PRO A 446 49.21 -0.04 0.75
N ARG A 447 48.98 0.97 1.58
CA ARG A 447 48.52 2.30 1.17
C ARG A 447 49.36 3.38 1.84
N ALA A 448 49.56 4.48 1.11
CA ALA A 448 50.06 5.73 1.65
C ALA A 448 49.10 6.85 1.27
N SER A 449 48.85 7.79 2.17
CA SER A 449 47.96 8.91 1.93
C SER A 449 48.51 10.21 2.46
N VAL A 450 48.17 11.30 1.82
CA VAL A 450 48.32 12.67 2.30
C VAL A 450 47.00 13.40 2.18
N ALA A 451 46.58 14.00 3.28
CA ALA A 451 45.36 14.80 3.34
C ALA A 451 45.72 16.22 3.81
N ILE A 452 45.21 17.20 3.08
CA ILE A 452 45.38 18.63 3.37
C ILE A 452 43.96 19.21 3.59
N THR A 453 43.77 19.87 4.75
CA THR A 453 42.53 20.56 5.05
C THR A 453 42.81 22.03 5.38
N ASN A 454 42.10 22.89 4.69
CA ASN A 454 42.10 24.33 4.96
C ASN A 454 40.70 24.73 5.46
N TYR A 455 40.66 25.48 6.56
CA TYR A 455 39.44 26.15 7.06
C TYR A 455 39.62 27.65 6.92
N SER A 456 38.74 28.27 6.13
CA SER A 456 38.59 29.71 6.06
C SER A 456 37.35 30.10 6.86
N LEU A 457 37.54 30.58 8.08
CA LEU A 457 36.47 30.87 9.04
C LEU A 457 36.08 32.36 8.97
N LYS A 458 34.80 32.67 9.26
CA LYS A 458 34.27 34.01 9.13
C LYS A 458 34.82 34.97 10.16
N ASN A 459 34.96 34.51 11.40
CA ASN A 459 35.32 35.36 12.57
C ASN A 459 36.60 34.89 13.27
N SER A 460 37.31 33.90 12.73
CA SER A 460 38.50 33.31 13.33
C SER A 460 39.64 33.19 12.31
N PRO A 461 40.89 33.07 12.72
CA PRO A 461 42.02 32.85 11.81
C PRO A 461 41.85 31.56 11.01
N ASN A 462 42.39 31.54 9.80
CA ASN A 462 42.43 30.37 8.96
C ASN A 462 43.26 29.24 9.57
N ILE A 463 42.78 28.00 9.46
CA ILE A 463 43.43 26.82 10.02
C ILE A 463 43.83 25.90 8.86
N ASN A 464 45.12 25.50 8.84
CA ASN A 464 45.64 24.51 7.90
C ASN A 464 46.07 23.25 8.66
N ARG A 465 45.71 22.11 8.13
CA ARG A 465 46.10 20.82 8.68
C ARG A 465 46.58 19.87 7.57
N THR A 466 47.71 19.28 7.76
CA THR A 466 48.24 18.21 6.88
C THR A 466 48.36 16.93 7.68
N ILE A 467 47.88 15.82 7.12
CA ILE A 467 47.93 14.50 7.76
C ILE A 467 48.56 13.52 6.75
N PHE A 468 49.52 12.77 7.21
CA PHE A 468 50.08 11.64 6.49
C PHE A 468 49.57 10.35 7.12
N GLY A 469 49.19 9.39 6.28
CA GLY A 469 48.68 8.09 6.70
C GLY A 469 49.37 6.96 5.95
N THR A 470 49.64 5.87 6.67
CA THR A 470 50.07 4.59 6.09
C THR A 470 49.19 3.49 6.62
N GLY A 471 48.95 2.45 5.85
CA GLY A 471 48.14 1.31 6.26
C GLY A 471 48.36 0.09 5.37
#